data_6500c52c20de8559d33e420f271bde41
#
_entry.id   6500c52c20de8559d33e420f271bde41
#
_cell.length_a   1.000
_cell.length_b   1.000
_cell.length_c   1.000
_cell.angle_alpha   90.00
_cell.angle_beta   90.00
_cell.angle_gamma   90.00
#
_symmetry.space_group_name_H-M   'P 1'
#
loop_
_entity.id
_entity.type
_entity.pdbx_description
1 polymer ?
#
loop_
_entity_poly.entity_id
_entity_poly.type
_entity_poly.pdbx_seq_one_letter_code
_entity_poly.pdbx_strand_id
1 'polypeptide(L)'
;VSDSGMRLAEVIGLTARDVHLDEEVPFVRLSEHPWRRLKTAESQRDVPLVGATLWGLKRALESSDGGLLFPRYCSPEGNKANYASSALNKWLRSYVPDGCVVHSFRHSMRDRLRAVQCPSDIIDQIGGWQTAGVGQGYGRGYELGVLHNWLMKDV
;
A
#
# COMPACT_ATOMS: atom_id res chain seq x y z
N VAL A 1 -0.92 1.04 -5.16
CA VAL A 1 0.52 0.73 -5.04
C VAL A 1 1.36 1.97 -5.25
N SER A 2 1.07 2.80 -6.27
CA SER A 2 1.88 3.97 -6.63
C SER A 2 2.00 4.99 -5.49
N ASP A 3 0.89 5.39 -4.88
CA ASP A 3 0.84 6.47 -3.90
C ASP A 3 0.62 5.96 -2.46
N SER A 4 0.88 4.70 -2.20
CA SER A 4 0.72 4.08 -0.88
C SER A 4 1.89 3.19 -0.48
N GLY A 5 2.76 2.86 -1.44
CA GLY A 5 3.85 1.92 -1.21
C GLY A 5 3.43 0.53 -0.76
N MET A 6 2.15 0.20 -0.76
CA MET A 6 1.67 -1.14 -0.43
C MET A 6 2.20 -2.18 -1.43
N ARG A 7 2.47 -3.40 -0.95
CA ARG A 7 2.76 -4.53 -1.84
C ARG A 7 1.50 -4.97 -2.57
N LEU A 8 1.63 -5.48 -3.79
CA LEU A 8 0.48 -5.97 -4.55
C LEU A 8 -0.33 -7.01 -3.76
N ALA A 9 0.33 -7.95 -3.07
CA ALA A 9 -0.33 -8.94 -2.23
C ALA A 9 -1.11 -8.33 -1.05
N GLU A 10 -0.64 -7.20 -0.50
CA GLU A 10 -1.35 -6.46 0.53
C GLU A 10 -2.63 -5.86 -0.05
N VAL A 11 -2.54 -5.23 -1.23
CA VAL A 11 -3.68 -4.57 -1.89
C VAL A 11 -4.76 -5.56 -2.28
N ILE A 12 -4.42 -6.65 -2.98
CA ILE A 12 -5.43 -7.60 -3.46
C ILE A 12 -6.11 -8.40 -2.34
N GLY A 13 -5.48 -8.47 -1.17
CA GLY A 13 -6.05 -9.09 0.03
C GLY A 13 -6.90 -8.16 0.89
N LEU A 14 -7.18 -6.92 0.43
CA LEU A 14 -8.00 -5.98 1.18
C LEU A 14 -9.47 -6.38 1.20
N THR A 15 -10.09 -6.17 2.35
CA THR A 15 -11.54 -6.19 2.54
C THR A 15 -12.08 -4.76 2.66
N ALA A 16 -13.39 -4.60 2.51
CA ALA A 16 -14.04 -3.32 2.75
C ALA A 16 -13.79 -2.81 4.18
N ARG A 17 -13.66 -3.70 5.16
CA ARG A 17 -13.40 -3.35 6.57
C ARG A 17 -11.99 -2.82 6.83
N ASP A 18 -11.04 -3.09 5.95
CA ASP A 18 -9.68 -2.56 6.06
C ASP A 18 -9.58 -1.10 5.64
N VAL A 19 -10.60 -0.56 4.93
CA VAL A 19 -10.57 0.77 4.33
C VAL A 19 -11.44 1.73 5.15
N HIS A 20 -10.83 2.77 5.67
CA HIS A 20 -11.43 3.78 6.52
C HIS A 20 -11.44 5.12 5.76
N LEU A 21 -12.59 5.48 5.16
CA LEU A 21 -12.73 6.70 4.36
C LEU A 21 -13.37 7.85 5.14
N ASP A 22 -14.10 7.55 6.22
CA ASP A 22 -14.89 8.52 6.99
C ASP A 22 -14.08 9.17 8.14
N GLU A 23 -12.78 8.86 8.23
CA GLU A 23 -11.85 9.43 9.19
C GLU A 23 -11.27 10.75 8.68
N GLU A 24 -10.75 11.59 9.59
CA GLU A 24 -10.09 12.86 9.25
C GLU A 24 -8.98 12.67 8.21
N VAL A 25 -8.20 11.61 8.36
CA VAL A 25 -7.24 11.13 7.36
C VAL A 25 -7.71 9.78 6.86
N PRO A 26 -8.16 9.66 5.61
CA PRO A 26 -8.51 8.37 5.04
C PRO A 26 -7.32 7.42 5.03
N PHE A 27 -7.50 6.17 5.44
CA PHE A 27 -6.41 5.20 5.49
C PHE A 27 -6.86 3.76 5.25
N VAL A 28 -5.90 2.90 4.98
CA VAL A 28 -6.05 1.44 4.99
C VAL A 28 -5.33 0.88 6.21
N ARG A 29 -6.00 0.05 6.98
CA ARG A 29 -5.39 -0.76 8.04
C ARG A 29 -4.90 -2.09 7.49
N LEU A 30 -3.59 -2.25 7.39
CA LEU A 30 -2.98 -3.51 6.99
C LEU A 30 -2.77 -4.40 8.22
N SER A 31 -3.56 -5.46 8.32
CA SER A 31 -3.46 -6.49 9.35
C SER A 31 -3.37 -7.88 8.71
N GLU A 32 -2.97 -8.89 9.48
CA GLU A 32 -2.99 -10.26 9.00
C GLU A 32 -4.42 -10.77 8.81
N HIS A 33 -4.58 -11.58 7.77
CA HIS A 33 -5.78 -12.39 7.51
C HIS A 33 -5.34 -13.79 7.07
N PRO A 34 -6.19 -14.80 7.15
CA PRO A 34 -5.87 -16.16 6.66
C PRO A 34 -5.35 -16.19 5.23
N TRP A 35 -5.85 -15.30 4.37
CA TRP A 35 -5.46 -15.15 2.97
C TRP A 35 -4.37 -14.09 2.71
N ARG A 36 -4.03 -13.26 3.70
CA ARG A 36 -3.04 -12.19 3.61
C ARG A 36 -2.04 -12.29 4.75
N ARG A 37 -0.97 -13.06 4.53
CA ARG A 37 0.17 -13.07 5.44
C ARG A 37 1.00 -11.82 5.24
N LEU A 38 1.40 -11.19 6.32
CA LEU A 38 2.34 -10.07 6.29
C LEU A 38 3.78 -10.62 6.27
N LYS A 39 4.67 -9.96 5.51
CA LYS A 39 6.03 -10.45 5.34
C LYS A 39 6.87 -10.28 6.61
N THR A 40 6.63 -9.21 7.35
CA THR A 40 7.34 -8.83 8.59
C THR A 40 6.36 -8.15 9.54
N ALA A 41 6.72 -7.99 10.81
CA ALA A 41 5.91 -7.28 11.80
C ALA A 41 5.61 -5.84 11.38
N GLU A 42 6.59 -5.14 10.79
CA GLU A 42 6.46 -3.76 10.30
C GLU A 42 5.51 -3.63 9.09
N SER A 43 5.13 -4.75 8.50
CA SER A 43 4.12 -4.75 7.44
C SER A 43 2.72 -4.47 7.97
N GLN A 44 2.45 -4.73 9.27
CA GLN A 44 1.22 -4.32 9.93
C GLN A 44 1.29 -2.82 10.22
N ARG A 45 0.43 -2.05 9.57
CA ARG A 45 0.45 -0.60 9.66
C ARG A 45 -0.82 0.04 9.12
N ASP A 46 -1.07 1.28 9.50
CA ASP A 46 -2.07 2.14 8.86
C ASP A 46 -1.38 2.95 7.75
N VAL A 47 -1.93 2.90 6.55
CA VAL A 47 -1.38 3.55 5.35
C VAL A 47 -2.33 4.65 4.92
N PRO A 48 -1.92 5.95 4.99
CA PRO A 48 -2.76 7.05 4.51
C PRO A 48 -3.08 6.89 3.03
N LEU A 49 -4.27 7.32 2.63
CA LEU A 49 -4.76 7.24 1.26
C LEU A 49 -4.71 8.61 0.60
N VAL A 50 -3.93 8.71 -0.46
CA VAL A 50 -3.80 9.91 -1.30
C VAL A 50 -3.88 9.54 -2.78
N GLY A 51 -4.05 10.52 -3.65
CA GLY A 51 -3.91 10.41 -5.09
C GLY A 51 -4.68 9.24 -5.72
N ALA A 52 -4.02 8.53 -6.61
CA ALA A 52 -4.59 7.40 -7.34
C ALA A 52 -4.98 6.23 -6.42
N THR A 53 -4.33 6.07 -5.26
CA THR A 53 -4.68 5.00 -4.31
C THR A 53 -6.04 5.28 -3.67
N LEU A 54 -6.29 6.52 -3.22
CA LEU A 54 -7.59 6.92 -2.66
C LEU A 54 -8.70 6.77 -3.71
N TRP A 55 -8.47 7.28 -4.91
CA TRP A 55 -9.42 7.16 -6.02
C TRP A 55 -9.75 5.69 -6.32
N GLY A 56 -8.73 4.84 -6.47
CA GLY A 56 -8.91 3.44 -6.82
C GLY A 56 -9.63 2.63 -5.76
N LEU A 57 -9.38 2.90 -4.48
CA LEU A 57 -10.06 2.19 -3.38
C LEU A 57 -11.50 2.65 -3.21
N LYS A 58 -11.83 3.93 -3.42
CA LYS A 58 -13.24 4.39 -3.49
C LYS A 58 -14.02 3.60 -4.55
N ARG A 59 -13.45 3.49 -5.75
CA ARG A 59 -14.07 2.72 -6.83
C ARG A 59 -14.19 1.22 -6.53
N ALA A 60 -13.19 0.64 -5.88
CA ALA A 60 -13.25 -0.76 -5.49
C ALA A 60 -14.34 -1.03 -4.45
N LEU A 61 -14.52 -0.10 -3.49
CA LEU A 61 -15.59 -0.17 -2.49
C LEU A 61 -16.99 -0.06 -3.13
N GLU A 62 -17.18 0.86 -4.08
CA GLU A 62 -18.45 1.02 -4.81
C GLU A 62 -18.86 -0.27 -5.54
N SER A 63 -17.88 -1.09 -5.96
CA SER A 63 -18.11 -2.34 -6.69
C SER A 63 -18.11 -3.57 -5.78
N SER A 64 -17.90 -3.40 -4.47
CA SER A 64 -17.79 -4.48 -3.49
C SER A 64 -19.15 -4.78 -2.84
N ASP A 65 -19.36 -6.04 -2.52
CA ASP A 65 -20.46 -6.51 -1.66
C ASP A 65 -20.20 -6.35 -0.16
N GLY A 66 -19.15 -5.65 0.21
CA GLY A 66 -18.68 -5.48 1.60
C GLY A 66 -17.66 -6.51 2.07
N GLY A 67 -17.31 -7.47 1.22
CA GLY A 67 -16.30 -8.49 1.49
C GLY A 67 -14.91 -8.13 0.95
N LEU A 68 -14.30 -9.05 0.23
CA LEU A 68 -13.02 -8.84 -0.45
C LEU A 68 -13.15 -7.81 -1.57
N LEU A 69 -12.24 -6.84 -1.64
CA LEU A 69 -12.27 -5.81 -2.70
C LEU A 69 -11.84 -6.34 -4.06
N PHE A 70 -11.04 -7.41 -4.09
CA PHE A 70 -10.51 -8.00 -5.32
C PHE A 70 -10.76 -9.52 -5.39
N PRO A 71 -12.04 -9.98 -5.42
CA PRO A 71 -12.40 -11.40 -5.30
C PRO A 71 -11.87 -12.25 -6.47
N ARG A 72 -11.54 -11.61 -7.61
CA ARG A 72 -10.89 -12.30 -8.73
C ARG A 72 -9.51 -12.87 -8.36
N TYR A 73 -8.80 -12.22 -7.45
CA TYR A 73 -7.41 -12.53 -7.09
C TYR A 73 -7.22 -12.95 -5.64
N CYS A 74 -8.28 -12.90 -4.84
CA CYS A 74 -8.24 -13.29 -3.44
C CYS A 74 -9.53 -13.98 -3.03
N SER A 75 -9.40 -15.04 -2.24
CA SER A 75 -10.50 -15.78 -1.63
C SER A 75 -10.15 -16.14 -0.19
N PRO A 76 -11.08 -16.61 0.64
CA PRO A 76 -10.77 -17.06 2.00
C PRO A 76 -9.67 -18.12 2.08
N GLU A 77 -9.47 -18.91 1.03
CA GLU A 77 -8.48 -19.99 0.95
C GLU A 77 -7.07 -19.48 0.57
N GLY A 78 -6.98 -18.26 0.02
CA GLY A 78 -5.67 -17.72 -0.36
C GLY A 78 -5.67 -16.56 -1.33
N ASN A 79 -4.47 -16.09 -1.57
CA ASN A 79 -4.14 -14.90 -2.33
C ASN A 79 -3.39 -15.32 -3.61
N LYS A 80 -3.87 -14.86 -4.75
CA LYS A 80 -3.31 -15.12 -6.09
C LYS A 80 -2.48 -13.95 -6.62
N ALA A 81 -1.61 -13.35 -5.78
CA ALA A 81 -0.81 -12.17 -6.13
C ALA A 81 0.05 -12.38 -7.38
N ASN A 82 0.56 -13.60 -7.61
CA ASN A 82 1.34 -13.91 -8.80
C ASN A 82 0.50 -13.79 -10.08
N TYR A 83 -0.77 -14.23 -10.07
CA TYR A 83 -1.67 -14.06 -11.19
C TYR A 83 -2.02 -12.60 -11.44
N ALA A 84 -2.32 -11.84 -10.38
CA ALA A 84 -2.55 -10.40 -10.48
C ALA A 84 -1.32 -9.69 -11.04
N SER A 85 -0.13 -10.01 -10.54
CA SER A 85 1.14 -9.47 -11.03
C SER A 85 1.34 -9.76 -12.52
N SER A 86 1.13 -11.01 -12.95
CA SER A 86 1.30 -11.40 -14.35
C SER A 86 0.34 -10.66 -15.28
N ALA A 87 -0.94 -10.55 -14.89
CA ALA A 87 -1.96 -9.84 -15.66
C ALA A 87 -1.65 -8.34 -15.77
N LEU A 88 -1.31 -7.70 -14.65
CA LEU A 88 -0.98 -6.29 -14.61
C LEU A 88 0.31 -5.97 -15.35
N ASN A 89 1.36 -6.78 -15.21
CA ASN A 89 2.62 -6.57 -15.91
C ASN A 89 2.47 -6.77 -17.42
N LYS A 90 1.62 -7.71 -17.85
CA LYS A 90 1.29 -7.87 -19.28
C LYS A 90 0.63 -6.61 -19.84
N TRP A 91 -0.30 -6.03 -19.11
CA TRP A 91 -0.97 -4.77 -19.50
C TRP A 91 0.00 -3.59 -19.47
N LEU A 92 0.84 -3.47 -18.43
CA LEU A 92 1.77 -2.35 -18.26
C LEU A 92 2.81 -2.24 -19.39
N ARG A 93 3.23 -3.35 -19.99
CA ARG A 93 4.28 -3.37 -21.06
C ARG A 93 4.04 -2.37 -22.17
N SER A 94 2.78 -2.03 -22.45
CA SER A 94 2.43 -1.06 -23.49
C SER A 94 2.53 0.40 -23.04
N TYR A 95 2.80 0.67 -21.75
CA TYR A 95 2.71 2.00 -21.15
C TYR A 95 3.95 2.42 -20.38
N VAL A 96 4.86 1.49 -20.08
CA VAL A 96 6.04 1.76 -19.26
C VAL A 96 7.31 1.28 -19.97
N PRO A 97 8.49 1.84 -19.64
CA PRO A 97 9.76 1.35 -20.19
C PRO A 97 10.01 -0.14 -19.89
N ASP A 98 10.81 -0.77 -20.73
CA ASP A 98 11.21 -2.16 -20.55
C ASP A 98 11.84 -2.39 -19.17
N GLY A 99 11.50 -3.52 -18.55
CA GLY A 99 11.94 -3.89 -17.21
C GLY A 99 11.09 -3.31 -16.08
N CYS A 100 10.22 -2.33 -16.34
CA CYS A 100 9.28 -1.83 -15.34
C CYS A 100 8.12 -2.80 -15.12
N VAL A 101 7.77 -3.00 -13.86
CA VAL A 101 6.70 -3.90 -13.40
C VAL A 101 5.85 -3.22 -12.32
N VAL A 102 4.72 -3.82 -11.94
CA VAL A 102 3.87 -3.26 -10.85
C VAL A 102 4.66 -2.93 -9.59
N HIS A 103 5.65 -3.74 -9.24
CA HIS A 103 6.49 -3.48 -8.06
C HIS A 103 7.37 -2.23 -8.20
N SER A 104 7.68 -1.80 -9.42
CA SER A 104 8.45 -0.56 -9.68
C SER A 104 7.74 0.69 -9.16
N PHE A 105 6.40 0.71 -9.13
CA PHE A 105 5.64 1.82 -8.54
C PHE A 105 5.95 2.02 -7.05
N ARG A 106 6.19 0.94 -6.31
CA ARG A 106 6.58 1.02 -4.90
C ARG A 106 7.99 1.60 -4.73
N HIS A 107 8.91 1.29 -5.63
CA HIS A 107 10.24 1.92 -5.64
C HIS A 107 10.14 3.39 -6.05
N SER A 108 9.37 3.70 -7.08
CA SER A 108 9.12 5.07 -7.54
C SER A 108 8.56 5.97 -6.41
N MET A 109 7.59 5.49 -5.63
CA MET A 109 7.08 6.24 -4.48
C MET A 109 8.20 6.55 -3.47
N ARG A 110 9.08 5.58 -3.18
CA ARG A 110 10.22 5.81 -2.28
C ARG A 110 11.14 6.93 -2.81
N ASP A 111 11.40 6.94 -4.11
CA ASP A 111 12.27 7.95 -4.72
C ASP A 111 11.59 9.32 -4.79
N ARG A 112 10.29 9.38 -5.07
CA ARG A 112 9.49 10.61 -5.04
C ARG A 112 9.47 11.23 -3.64
N LEU A 113 9.23 10.41 -2.59
CA LEU A 113 9.30 10.89 -1.20
C LEU A 113 10.69 11.41 -0.82
N ARG A 114 11.76 10.78 -1.32
CA ARG A 114 13.13 11.31 -1.16
C ARG A 114 13.32 12.65 -1.88
N ALA A 115 12.74 12.81 -3.06
CA ALA A 115 12.83 14.06 -3.82
C ALA A 115 12.20 15.26 -3.09
N VAL A 116 11.16 15.02 -2.28
CA VAL A 116 10.57 16.03 -1.39
C VAL A 116 11.21 16.06 0.01
N GLN A 117 12.38 15.44 0.16
CA GLN A 117 13.17 15.40 1.41
C GLN A 117 12.42 14.79 2.61
N CYS A 118 11.54 13.81 2.35
CA CYS A 118 10.88 13.07 3.42
C CYS A 118 11.92 12.28 4.25
N PRO A 119 11.89 12.36 5.59
CA PRO A 119 12.75 11.56 6.45
C PRO A 119 12.65 10.05 6.16
N SER A 120 13.79 9.36 6.20
CA SER A 120 13.88 7.95 5.79
C SER A 120 13.01 7.01 6.65
N ASP A 121 12.89 7.30 7.93
CA ASP A 121 12.07 6.55 8.88
C ASP A 121 10.57 6.70 8.61
N ILE A 122 10.13 7.90 8.19
CA ILE A 122 8.75 8.14 7.71
C ILE A 122 8.50 7.36 6.42
N ILE A 123 9.43 7.41 5.46
CA ILE A 123 9.35 6.61 4.22
C ILE A 123 9.21 5.12 4.55
N ASP A 124 10.05 4.64 5.46
CA ASP A 124 10.07 3.23 5.84
C ASP A 124 8.78 2.82 6.56
N GLN A 125 8.23 3.67 7.43
CA GLN A 125 6.95 3.42 8.08
C GLN A 125 5.80 3.35 7.06
N ILE A 126 5.69 4.30 6.13
CA ILE A 126 4.68 4.29 5.06
C ILE A 126 4.76 2.99 4.26
N GLY A 127 5.97 2.65 3.82
CA GLY A 127 6.19 1.47 2.98
C GLY A 127 6.16 0.13 3.74
N GLY A 128 6.28 0.11 5.05
CA GLY A 128 6.52 -1.10 5.83
C GLY A 128 7.87 -1.74 5.46
N TRP A 129 8.92 -0.93 5.41
CA TRP A 129 10.30 -1.35 5.35
C TRP A 129 10.91 -1.30 6.74
N GLN A 130 11.93 -2.11 6.97
CA GLN A 130 12.71 -2.02 8.21
C GLN A 130 13.66 -0.84 8.12
N THR A 131 13.69 -0.01 9.15
CA THR A 131 14.67 1.05 9.28
C THR A 131 15.88 0.50 10.03
N ALA A 132 17.07 0.72 9.48
CA ALA A 132 18.31 0.33 10.14
C ALA A 132 18.62 1.27 11.31
N GLY A 133 18.81 0.72 12.51
CA GLY A 133 19.26 1.46 13.69
C GLY A 133 18.54 1.03 14.97
N VAL A 134 19.32 0.97 16.06
CA VAL A 134 18.82 0.50 17.37
C VAL A 134 17.82 1.48 18.00
N GLY A 135 17.91 2.78 17.66
CA GLY A 135 17.05 3.84 18.24
C GLY A 135 15.63 3.89 17.66
N GLN A 136 15.41 3.28 16.51
CA GLN A 136 14.12 3.39 15.79
C GLN A 136 13.10 2.30 16.18
N GLY A 137 13.51 1.29 16.93
CA GLY A 137 12.61 0.32 17.56
C GLY A 137 11.90 0.86 18.82
N TYR A 138 12.28 2.04 19.29
CA TYR A 138 11.67 2.67 20.46
C TYR A 138 10.64 3.71 20.03
N GLY A 139 9.37 3.53 20.46
CA GLY A 139 8.29 4.48 20.20
C GLY A 139 7.14 3.86 19.42
N ARG A 140 6.05 4.64 19.29
CA ARG A 140 4.82 4.24 18.59
C ARG A 140 4.84 4.54 17.09
N GLY A 141 5.97 5.04 16.57
CA GLY A 141 6.06 5.56 15.21
C GLY A 141 5.38 6.93 15.06
N TYR A 142 5.25 7.37 13.81
CA TYR A 142 4.61 8.64 13.47
C TYR A 142 3.09 8.47 13.39
N GLU A 143 2.37 9.52 13.80
CA GLU A 143 0.92 9.59 13.67
C GLU A 143 0.50 9.65 12.18
N LEU A 144 -0.70 9.16 11.91
CA LEU A 144 -1.25 9.04 10.56
C LEU A 144 -1.26 10.39 9.81
N GLY A 145 -1.57 11.50 10.50
CA GLY A 145 -1.55 12.84 9.93
C GLY A 145 -0.16 13.28 9.43
N VAL A 146 0.90 12.89 10.14
CA VAL A 146 2.29 13.17 9.71
C VAL A 146 2.62 12.41 8.43
N LEU A 147 2.28 11.12 8.37
CA LEU A 147 2.49 10.29 7.19
C LEU A 147 1.70 10.83 5.98
N HIS A 148 0.44 11.21 6.21
CA HIS A 148 -0.43 11.80 5.20
C HIS A 148 0.16 13.10 4.64
N ASN A 149 0.62 14.00 5.49
CA ASN A 149 1.20 15.27 5.08
C ASN A 149 2.43 15.09 4.17
N TRP A 150 3.25 14.07 4.42
CA TRP A 150 4.37 13.76 3.53
C TRP A 150 3.93 13.15 2.21
N LEU A 151 2.95 12.24 2.22
CA LEU A 151 2.38 11.70 0.99
C LEU A 151 1.70 12.76 0.13
N MET A 152 1.05 13.76 0.74
CA MET A 152 0.44 14.89 0.03
C MET A 152 1.45 15.79 -0.70
N LYS A 153 2.72 15.78 -0.31
CA LYS A 153 3.80 16.49 -1.04
C LYS A 153 4.30 15.71 -2.25
N ASP A 154 3.97 14.43 -2.33
CA ASP A 154 4.46 13.48 -3.34
C ASP A 154 3.46 13.30 -4.51
N VAL A 155 2.21 13.70 -4.36
CA VAL A 155 1.11 13.54 -5.33
C VAL A 155 0.69 14.84 -5.98
#